data_dca9847925fccaa9a2da81ca4344ab1f
#
_entry.id   dca9847925fccaa9a2da81ca4344ab1f
#
_cell.length_a   1.000
_cell.length_b   1.000
_cell.length_c   1.000
_cell.angle_alpha   90.00
_cell.angle_beta   90.00
_cell.angle_gamma   90.00
#
_symmetry.space_group_name_H-M   'P 1'
#
loop_
_entity.id
_entity.type
_entity.pdbx_description
1 polymer ?
#
loop_
_entity_poly.entity_id
_entity_poly.type
_entity_poly.pdbx_seq_one_letter_code
_entity_poly.pdbx_strand_id
1 'polypeptide(L)'
;MTRKIFLVTERRADYTHLRPIIKEISKSKKLDYFLTGTGSHLLKEHGKTINEIKNDGFKISAIFSIFRKTKKDNGTEMTRAFGRSVIQLSNLIEKFKPDLILTGFDIGANFAAAIVGAHTNIVVGHIEGGEVTGTIDESIRHALSKFAHLHFTSSSDATNRLKKMGENPKYIFTVGSPVMDNIITTN
;
A
#
# COMPACT_ATOMS: atom_id res chain seq x y z
N MET A 1 -6.18 -4.58 -23.79
CA MET A 1 -6.40 -3.50 -22.79
C MET A 1 -5.32 -3.59 -21.73
N THR A 2 -4.72 -2.46 -21.33
CA THR A 2 -3.76 -2.37 -20.25
C THR A 2 -4.50 -2.26 -18.93
N ARG A 3 -4.17 -3.11 -17.93
CA ARG A 3 -4.76 -3.05 -16.58
C ARG A 3 -4.07 -1.98 -15.76
N LYS A 4 -4.86 -1.19 -15.04
CA LYS A 4 -4.40 -0.05 -14.24
C LYS A 4 -4.40 -0.40 -12.75
N ILE A 5 -3.24 -0.28 -12.14
CA ILE A 5 -3.02 -0.61 -10.73
C ILE A 5 -2.88 0.68 -9.94
N PHE A 6 -3.69 0.86 -8.90
CA PHE A 6 -3.55 1.97 -7.97
C PHE A 6 -2.64 1.58 -6.81
N LEU A 7 -1.69 2.46 -6.51
CA LEU A 7 -0.69 2.30 -5.45
C LEU A 7 -0.66 3.56 -4.59
N VAL A 8 -0.59 3.39 -3.28
CA VAL A 8 -0.37 4.49 -2.33
C VAL A 8 0.83 4.22 -1.46
N THR A 9 1.64 5.26 -1.23
CA THR A 9 2.77 5.22 -0.32
C THR A 9 2.73 6.41 0.63
N GLU A 10 2.97 6.14 1.91
CA GLU A 10 2.83 7.11 3.00
C GLU A 10 4.16 7.44 3.66
N ARG A 11 5.10 6.50 3.65
CA ARG A 11 6.42 6.65 4.28
C ARG A 11 7.49 5.88 3.51
N ARG A 12 8.74 6.17 3.81
CA ARG A 12 9.89 5.54 3.16
C ARG A 12 9.89 4.02 3.26
N ALA A 13 9.44 3.49 4.39
CA ALA A 13 9.41 2.04 4.61
C ALA A 13 8.51 1.31 3.58
N ASP A 14 7.27 1.75 3.40
CA ASP A 14 6.36 1.14 2.42
C ASP A 14 6.79 1.39 0.98
N TYR A 15 7.40 2.55 0.68
CA TYR A 15 7.98 2.78 -0.64
C TYR A 15 9.10 1.79 -0.97
N THR A 16 9.92 1.42 0.01
CA THR A 16 10.98 0.42 -0.18
C THR A 16 10.41 -0.93 -0.68
N HIS A 17 9.24 -1.34 -0.21
CA HIS A 17 8.55 -2.53 -0.69
C HIS A 17 7.88 -2.33 -2.05
N LEU A 18 7.31 -1.15 -2.31
CA LEU A 18 6.63 -0.85 -3.57
C LEU A 18 7.58 -0.62 -4.74
N ARG A 19 8.78 -0.14 -4.48
CA ARG A 19 9.78 0.23 -5.51
C ARG A 19 10.03 -0.88 -6.54
N PRO A 20 10.38 -2.12 -6.16
CA PRO A 20 10.60 -3.19 -7.13
C PRO A 20 9.31 -3.56 -7.88
N ILE A 21 8.17 -3.50 -7.23
CA ILE A 21 6.87 -3.79 -7.85
C ILE A 21 6.56 -2.75 -8.93
N ILE A 22 6.72 -1.46 -8.64
CA ILE A 22 6.51 -0.37 -9.60
C ILE A 22 7.46 -0.52 -10.79
N LYS A 23 8.72 -0.90 -10.53
CA LYS A 23 9.72 -1.15 -11.57
C LYS A 23 9.27 -2.26 -12.53
N GLU A 24 8.73 -3.35 -12.01
CA GLU A 24 8.23 -4.45 -12.85
C GLU A 24 6.93 -4.09 -13.59
N ILE A 25 6.01 -3.35 -12.95
CA ILE A 25 4.82 -2.84 -13.63
C ILE A 25 5.23 -1.93 -14.80
N SER A 26 6.22 -1.05 -14.60
CA SER A 26 6.70 -0.10 -15.62
C SER A 26 7.29 -0.78 -16.86
N LYS A 27 7.82 -2.00 -16.73
CA LYS A 27 8.33 -2.80 -17.86
C LYS A 27 7.23 -3.55 -18.61
N SER A 28 6.06 -3.69 -18.01
CA SER A 28 4.97 -4.50 -18.56
C SER A 28 4.24 -3.75 -19.68
N LYS A 29 3.97 -4.44 -20.79
CA LYS A 29 3.07 -3.93 -21.84
C LYS A 29 1.59 -4.11 -21.52
N LYS A 30 1.27 -4.86 -20.44
CA LYS A 30 -0.10 -5.21 -20.05
C LYS A 30 -0.58 -4.47 -18.79
N LEU A 31 0.34 -3.85 -18.05
CA LEU A 31 0.07 -3.17 -16.80
C LEU A 31 0.49 -1.70 -16.89
N ASP A 32 -0.23 -0.85 -16.16
CA ASP A 32 0.10 0.54 -15.91
C ASP A 32 -0.25 0.87 -14.46
N TYR A 33 0.21 2.01 -13.93
CA TYR A 33 -0.05 2.34 -12.54
C TYR A 33 -0.42 3.81 -12.31
N PHE A 34 -1.16 4.01 -11.23
CA PHE A 34 -1.37 5.32 -10.61
C PHE A 34 -0.70 5.32 -9.24
N LEU A 35 0.45 5.96 -9.12
CA LEU A 35 1.17 6.08 -7.85
C LEU A 35 0.77 7.36 -7.14
N THR A 36 0.38 7.24 -5.89
CA THR A 36 0.00 8.36 -5.02
C THR A 36 0.92 8.41 -3.81
N GLY A 37 1.49 9.59 -3.57
CA GLY A 37 2.33 9.87 -2.40
C GLY A 37 1.61 10.71 -1.35
N THR A 38 1.74 10.36 -0.08
CA THR A 38 1.11 11.08 1.03
C THR A 38 1.93 10.98 2.32
N GLY A 39 1.35 11.36 3.45
CA GLY A 39 1.88 11.13 4.78
C GLY A 39 3.22 11.76 5.05
N SER A 40 4.10 11.01 5.69
CA SER A 40 5.44 11.47 6.08
C SER A 40 6.38 11.72 4.90
N HIS A 41 6.08 11.20 3.70
CA HIS A 41 6.77 11.56 2.47
C HIS A 41 6.81 13.07 2.20
N LEU A 42 5.81 13.81 2.69
CA LEU A 42 5.65 15.24 2.44
C LEU A 42 6.25 16.12 3.53
N LEU A 43 6.63 15.53 4.67
CA LEU A 43 7.10 16.25 5.84
C LEU A 43 8.61 16.55 5.74
N LYS A 44 8.98 17.80 6.08
CA LYS A 44 10.38 18.24 6.08
C LYS A 44 11.21 17.50 7.12
N GLU A 45 10.65 17.29 8.29
CA GLU A 45 11.25 16.56 9.42
C GLU A 45 11.57 15.10 9.11
N HIS A 46 10.92 14.52 8.09
CA HIS A 46 11.19 13.18 7.56
C HIS A 46 11.97 13.20 6.23
N GLY A 47 12.64 14.31 5.91
CA GLY A 47 13.51 14.43 4.74
C GLY A 47 12.81 14.60 3.40
N LYS A 48 11.47 14.83 3.37
CA LYS A 48 10.67 14.93 2.12
C LYS A 48 10.94 13.78 1.15
N THR A 49 10.85 12.56 1.63
CA THR A 49 11.20 11.34 0.88
C THR A 49 10.36 11.12 -0.39
N ILE A 50 9.36 11.95 -0.65
CA ILE A 50 8.69 12.03 -1.96
C ILE A 50 9.69 12.32 -3.10
N ASN A 51 10.82 12.95 -2.81
CA ASN A 51 11.86 13.22 -3.79
C ASN A 51 12.64 11.95 -4.17
N GLU A 52 12.75 10.96 -3.29
CA GLU A 52 13.35 9.66 -3.62
C GLU A 52 12.55 8.99 -4.75
N ILE A 53 11.22 9.02 -4.66
CA ILE A 53 10.32 8.46 -5.68
C ILE A 53 10.52 9.15 -7.04
N LYS A 54 10.69 10.48 -7.03
CA LYS A 54 10.95 11.26 -8.24
C LYS A 54 12.33 10.97 -8.83
N ASN A 55 13.35 10.85 -7.97
CA ASN A 55 14.72 10.54 -8.38
C ASN A 55 14.85 9.13 -8.99
N ASP A 56 14.02 8.20 -8.55
CA ASP A 56 13.91 6.87 -9.16
C ASP A 56 13.21 6.89 -10.54
N GLY A 57 12.72 8.06 -10.98
CA GLY A 57 12.09 8.25 -12.28
C GLY A 57 10.63 7.79 -12.37
N PHE A 58 10.00 7.44 -11.24
CA PHE A 58 8.60 7.02 -11.26
C PHE A 58 7.63 8.20 -11.33
N LYS A 59 6.60 8.02 -12.16
CA LYS A 59 5.54 9.02 -12.32
C LYS A 59 4.61 9.00 -11.12
N ILE A 60 4.55 10.10 -10.39
CA ILE A 60 3.58 10.29 -9.30
C ILE A 60 2.31 10.90 -9.91
N SER A 61 1.19 10.20 -9.79
CA SER A 61 -0.10 10.59 -10.37
C SER A 61 -0.87 11.58 -9.50
N ALA A 62 -0.68 11.50 -8.17
CA ALA A 62 -1.28 12.41 -7.21
C ALA A 62 -0.44 12.54 -5.94
N ILE A 63 -0.58 13.68 -5.28
CA ILE A 63 0.00 13.95 -3.96
C ILE A 63 -1.07 14.65 -3.12
N PHE A 64 -1.26 14.20 -1.88
CA PHE A 64 -2.13 14.88 -0.92
C PHE A 64 -1.60 14.78 0.50
N SER A 65 -1.89 15.77 1.33
CA SER A 65 -1.48 15.77 2.73
C SER A 65 -2.57 15.21 3.64
N ILE A 66 -2.19 14.34 4.54
CA ILE A 66 -3.07 13.80 5.59
C ILE A 66 -2.76 14.39 6.97
N PHE A 67 -1.53 14.87 7.17
CA PHE A 67 -1.14 15.52 8.40
C PHE A 67 -1.42 17.02 8.33
N ARG A 68 -2.04 17.56 9.36
CA ARG A 68 -2.14 19.01 9.56
C ARG A 68 -0.84 19.50 10.20
N LYS A 69 -0.57 20.80 10.08
CA LYS A 69 0.53 21.48 10.79
C LYS A 69 0.25 21.53 12.31
N THR A 70 0.06 20.40 12.92
CA THR A 70 -0.12 20.28 14.36
C THR A 70 1.16 19.68 14.94
N LYS A 71 1.58 20.14 16.12
CA LYS A 71 2.76 19.61 16.81
C LYS A 71 2.44 18.34 17.61
N LYS A 72 1.24 17.78 17.49
CA LYS A 72 0.82 16.61 18.30
C LYS A 72 0.92 15.35 17.45
N ASP A 73 1.84 14.50 17.82
CA ASP A 73 1.95 13.12 17.33
C ASP A 73 1.28 12.22 18.40
N ASN A 74 0.05 11.82 18.13
CA ASN A 74 -0.73 10.97 19.02
C ASN A 74 -1.81 10.19 18.25
N GLY A 75 -2.39 9.18 18.89
CA GLY A 75 -3.40 8.30 18.30
C GLY A 75 -4.61 9.04 17.72
N THR A 76 -5.03 10.15 18.35
CA THR A 76 -6.16 10.95 17.83
C THR A 76 -5.82 11.60 16.50
N GLU A 77 -4.63 12.17 16.33
CA GLU A 77 -4.21 12.75 15.04
C GLU A 77 -3.96 11.68 13.99
N MET A 78 -3.43 10.52 14.36
CA MET A 78 -3.32 9.37 13.47
C MET A 78 -4.70 8.93 12.97
N THR A 79 -5.69 8.83 13.85
CA THR A 79 -7.08 8.50 13.47
C THR A 79 -7.68 9.56 12.53
N ARG A 80 -7.43 10.83 12.80
CA ARG A 80 -7.87 11.93 11.90
C ARG A 80 -7.17 11.90 10.55
N ALA A 81 -5.88 11.57 10.53
CA ALA A 81 -5.12 11.39 9.29
C ALA A 81 -5.68 10.23 8.47
N PHE A 82 -6.02 9.11 9.12
CA PHE A 82 -6.72 8.00 8.50
C PHE A 82 -8.05 8.43 7.85
N GLY A 83 -8.90 9.15 8.58
CA GLY A 83 -10.17 9.67 8.02
C GLY A 83 -9.96 10.56 6.80
N ARG A 84 -8.93 11.46 6.84
CA ARG A 84 -8.54 12.27 5.68
C ARG A 84 -8.07 11.41 4.50
N SER A 85 -7.34 10.33 4.77
CA SER A 85 -6.90 9.38 3.74
C SER A 85 -8.08 8.73 3.03
N VAL A 86 -9.09 8.28 3.77
CA VAL A 86 -10.31 7.67 3.20
C VAL A 86 -10.98 8.64 2.22
N ILE A 87 -11.20 9.90 2.63
CA ILE A 87 -11.86 10.92 1.80
C ILE A 87 -11.03 11.20 0.53
N GLN A 88 -9.73 11.43 0.66
CA GLN A 88 -8.88 11.76 -0.49
C GLN A 88 -8.74 10.59 -1.47
N LEU A 89 -8.59 9.37 -0.94
CA LEU A 89 -8.48 8.17 -1.76
C LEU A 89 -9.79 7.85 -2.47
N SER A 90 -10.95 8.08 -1.85
CA SER A 90 -12.25 7.93 -2.53
C SER A 90 -12.31 8.78 -3.80
N ASN A 91 -11.94 10.07 -3.70
CA ASN A 91 -11.94 10.99 -4.83
C ASN A 91 -10.95 10.56 -5.94
N LEU A 92 -9.75 10.09 -5.54
CA LEU A 92 -8.75 9.65 -6.51
C LEU A 92 -9.14 8.34 -7.22
N ILE A 93 -9.71 7.39 -6.49
CA ILE A 93 -10.17 6.12 -7.05
C ILE A 93 -11.34 6.33 -8.00
N GLU A 94 -12.29 7.19 -7.65
CA GLU A 94 -13.37 7.60 -8.55
C GLU A 94 -12.84 8.25 -9.83
N LYS A 95 -11.83 9.12 -9.71
CA LYS A 95 -11.19 9.81 -10.85
C LYS A 95 -10.41 8.86 -11.75
N PHE A 96 -9.58 7.99 -11.16
CA PHE A 96 -8.64 7.15 -11.92
C PHE A 96 -9.27 5.86 -12.42
N LYS A 97 -10.29 5.35 -11.75
CA LYS A 97 -11.00 4.10 -12.06
C LYS A 97 -10.01 2.94 -12.32
N PRO A 98 -9.20 2.57 -11.33
CA PRO A 98 -8.24 1.48 -11.50
C PRO A 98 -8.95 0.12 -11.58
N ASP A 99 -8.28 -0.86 -12.20
CA ASP A 99 -8.74 -2.25 -12.23
C ASP A 99 -8.39 -3.00 -10.93
N LEU A 100 -7.33 -2.56 -10.23
CA LEU A 100 -6.82 -3.17 -9.00
C LEU A 100 -6.26 -2.08 -8.09
N ILE A 101 -6.52 -2.18 -6.82
CA ILE A 101 -5.78 -1.46 -5.77
C ILE A 101 -4.81 -2.45 -5.16
N LEU A 102 -3.51 -2.20 -5.32
CA LEU A 102 -2.47 -3.00 -4.68
C LEU A 102 -1.94 -2.23 -3.49
N THR A 103 -2.15 -2.78 -2.32
CA THR A 103 -1.84 -2.16 -1.04
C THR A 103 -1.23 -3.18 -0.09
N GLY A 104 -0.66 -2.73 0.97
CA GLY A 104 -0.06 -3.57 1.98
C GLY A 104 0.36 -2.74 3.17
N PHE A 105 1.14 -3.36 4.04
CA PHE A 105 1.67 -2.64 5.18
C PHE A 105 0.54 -2.18 6.12
N ASP A 106 0.88 -1.80 7.27
CA ASP A 106 -0.01 -1.58 8.42
C ASP A 106 -0.24 -0.10 8.71
N ILE A 107 -0.23 0.75 7.66
CA ILE A 107 -0.37 2.19 7.85
C ILE A 107 -1.66 2.76 7.26
N GLY A 108 -2.02 3.92 7.79
CA GLY A 108 -3.32 4.52 7.59
C GLY A 108 -3.76 4.66 6.14
N ALA A 109 -2.91 5.18 5.25
CA ALA A 109 -3.28 5.39 3.85
C ALA A 109 -3.44 4.06 3.08
N ASN A 110 -2.62 3.05 3.39
CA ASN A 110 -2.74 1.72 2.79
C ASN A 110 -4.02 1.02 3.26
N PHE A 111 -4.33 1.07 4.54
CA PHE A 111 -5.58 0.54 5.07
C PHE A 111 -6.80 1.29 4.51
N ALA A 112 -6.73 2.61 4.42
CA ALA A 112 -7.78 3.43 3.80
C ALA A 112 -8.03 3.04 2.32
N ALA A 113 -6.96 2.76 1.56
CA ALA A 113 -7.08 2.32 0.18
C ALA A 113 -7.81 0.97 0.06
N ALA A 114 -7.54 0.02 0.96
CA ALA A 114 -8.25 -1.26 1.00
C ALA A 114 -9.75 -1.09 1.31
N ILE A 115 -10.08 -0.25 2.29
CA ILE A 115 -11.48 0.04 2.65
C ILE A 115 -12.21 0.69 1.46
N VAL A 116 -11.60 1.70 0.83
CA VAL A 116 -12.21 2.37 -0.33
C VAL A 116 -12.40 1.39 -1.48
N GLY A 117 -11.40 0.53 -1.76
CA GLY A 117 -11.50 -0.50 -2.79
C GLY A 117 -12.66 -1.45 -2.56
N ALA A 118 -12.80 -1.97 -1.35
CA ALA A 118 -13.88 -2.86 -0.97
C ALA A 118 -15.27 -2.20 -1.13
N HIS A 119 -15.41 -0.95 -0.69
CA HIS A 119 -16.68 -0.21 -0.82
C HIS A 119 -17.02 0.20 -2.26
N THR A 120 -16.02 0.36 -3.12
CA THR A 120 -16.22 0.74 -4.53
C THR A 120 -16.23 -0.45 -5.48
N ASN A 121 -16.23 -1.69 -4.96
CA ASN A 121 -16.20 -2.93 -5.73
C ASN A 121 -14.99 -3.04 -6.69
N ILE A 122 -13.85 -2.50 -6.28
CA ILE A 122 -12.57 -2.64 -6.98
C ILE A 122 -11.79 -3.76 -6.30
N VAL A 123 -11.16 -4.61 -7.10
CA VAL A 123 -10.32 -5.69 -6.57
C VAL A 123 -9.18 -5.11 -5.73
N VAL A 124 -9.00 -5.63 -4.52
CA VAL A 124 -7.91 -5.25 -3.62
C VAL A 124 -6.91 -6.41 -3.52
N GLY A 125 -5.65 -6.14 -3.79
CA GLY A 125 -4.52 -7.02 -3.55
C GLY A 125 -3.73 -6.58 -2.33
N HIS A 126 -3.42 -7.52 -1.43
CA HIS A 126 -2.70 -7.30 -0.19
C HIS A 126 -1.29 -7.88 -0.28
N ILE A 127 -0.28 -7.02 -0.15
CA ILE A 127 1.15 -7.39 -0.10
C ILE A 127 1.54 -7.65 1.35
N GLU A 128 2.25 -8.76 1.60
CA GLU A 128 2.78 -9.16 2.91
C GLU A 128 1.69 -9.30 4.00
N GLY A 129 0.47 -9.71 3.58
CA GLY A 129 -0.58 -10.09 4.51
C GLY A 129 -0.21 -11.33 5.31
N GLY A 130 -0.75 -11.44 6.53
CA GLY A 130 -0.53 -12.60 7.39
C GLY A 130 0.73 -12.56 8.26
N GLU A 131 1.56 -11.52 8.15
CA GLU A 131 2.71 -11.32 9.05
C GLU A 131 2.24 -10.87 10.45
N VAL A 132 3.04 -11.17 11.47
CA VAL A 132 2.80 -10.82 12.89
C VAL A 132 3.90 -9.91 13.42
N THR A 133 3.52 -8.92 14.22
CA THR A 133 4.45 -7.92 14.77
C THR A 133 4.24 -7.65 16.26
N GLY A 134 3.16 -8.17 16.86
CA GLY A 134 2.84 -7.96 18.28
C GLY A 134 2.43 -6.52 18.65
N THR A 135 2.08 -5.68 17.67
CA THR A 135 1.65 -4.30 17.85
C THR A 135 0.25 -4.07 17.26
N ILE A 136 -0.28 -2.86 17.38
CA ILE A 136 -1.54 -2.46 16.71
C ILE A 136 -1.47 -2.66 15.19
N ASP A 137 -0.29 -2.57 14.62
CA ASP A 137 -0.04 -2.74 13.19
C ASP A 137 -0.45 -4.13 12.71
N GLU A 138 -0.28 -5.15 13.54
CA GLU A 138 -0.75 -6.52 13.25
C GLU A 138 -2.27 -6.57 13.10
N SER A 139 -3.00 -5.94 14.02
CA SER A 139 -4.46 -5.88 13.95
C SER A 139 -4.93 -5.16 12.69
N ILE A 140 -4.28 -4.06 12.32
CA ILE A 140 -4.57 -3.31 11.08
C ILE A 140 -4.26 -4.17 9.86
N ARG A 141 -3.12 -4.85 9.83
CA ARG A 141 -2.74 -5.77 8.74
C ARG A 141 -3.74 -6.90 8.56
N HIS A 142 -4.19 -7.50 9.64
CA HIS A 142 -5.19 -8.56 9.59
C HIS A 142 -6.56 -8.04 9.15
N ALA A 143 -6.97 -6.85 9.60
CA ALA A 143 -8.17 -6.19 9.11
C ALA A 143 -8.07 -5.88 7.60
N LEU A 144 -6.92 -5.39 7.13
CA LEU A 144 -6.67 -5.17 5.69
C LEU A 144 -6.82 -6.47 4.90
N SER A 145 -6.32 -7.60 5.42
CA SER A 145 -6.50 -8.91 4.77
C SER A 145 -7.99 -9.23 4.56
N LYS A 146 -8.87 -8.88 5.50
CA LYS A 146 -10.32 -9.13 5.38
C LYS A 146 -11.02 -8.29 4.31
N PHE A 147 -10.41 -7.16 3.89
CA PHE A 147 -10.90 -6.34 2.77
C PHE A 147 -10.27 -6.74 1.42
N ALA A 148 -9.23 -7.56 1.45
CA ALA A 148 -8.51 -7.94 0.23
C ALA A 148 -9.14 -9.15 -0.46
N HIS A 149 -8.99 -9.20 -1.78
CA HIS A 149 -9.45 -10.30 -2.63
C HIS A 149 -8.28 -11.20 -3.07
N LEU A 150 -7.08 -10.64 -3.15
CA LEU A 150 -5.85 -11.33 -3.54
C LEU A 150 -4.81 -11.10 -2.44
N HIS A 151 -4.04 -12.13 -2.11
CA HIS A 151 -3.02 -12.06 -1.06
C HIS A 151 -1.68 -12.50 -1.61
N PHE A 152 -0.67 -11.64 -1.47
CA PHE A 152 0.71 -11.90 -1.86
C PHE A 152 1.57 -11.98 -0.60
N THR A 153 1.80 -13.20 -0.12
CA THR A 153 2.48 -13.44 1.16
C THR A 153 3.98 -13.60 0.99
N SER A 154 4.73 -13.18 2.02
CA SER A 154 6.19 -13.28 2.05
C SER A 154 6.69 -14.68 2.41
N SER A 155 5.88 -15.47 3.13
CA SER A 155 6.29 -16.76 3.69
C SER A 155 5.15 -17.79 3.71
N SER A 156 5.51 -19.04 3.88
CA SER A 156 4.55 -20.14 4.10
C SER A 156 3.77 -19.97 5.41
N ASP A 157 4.40 -19.40 6.44
CA ASP A 157 3.75 -19.16 7.74
C ASP A 157 2.67 -18.09 7.63
N ALA A 158 2.96 -17.00 6.92
CA ALA A 158 1.99 -15.96 6.62
C ALA A 158 0.81 -16.52 5.78
N THR A 159 1.10 -17.34 4.77
CA THR A 159 0.09 -18.07 3.98
C THR A 159 -0.81 -18.93 4.85
N ASN A 160 -0.22 -19.73 5.74
CA ASN A 160 -0.97 -20.62 6.64
C ASN A 160 -1.84 -19.81 7.62
N ARG A 161 -1.36 -18.67 8.08
CA ARG A 161 -2.13 -17.78 8.96
C ARG A 161 -3.34 -17.20 8.25
N LEU A 162 -3.21 -16.72 7.01
CA LEU A 162 -4.34 -16.25 6.22
C LEU A 162 -5.39 -17.36 5.99
N LYS A 163 -4.95 -18.58 5.70
CA LYS A 163 -5.88 -19.74 5.61
C LYS A 163 -6.63 -19.97 6.91
N LYS A 164 -5.95 -19.91 8.07
CA LYS A 164 -6.59 -20.03 9.40
C LYS A 164 -7.54 -18.87 9.69
N MET A 165 -7.29 -17.68 9.14
CA MET A 165 -8.19 -16.54 9.22
C MET A 165 -9.42 -16.66 8.29
N GLY A 166 -9.50 -17.72 7.48
CA GLY A 166 -10.62 -18.01 6.59
C GLY A 166 -10.49 -17.41 5.20
N GLU A 167 -9.28 -16.95 4.79
CA GLU A 167 -9.06 -16.49 3.42
C GLU A 167 -9.03 -17.68 2.45
N ASN A 168 -9.57 -17.50 1.26
CA ASN A 168 -9.67 -18.55 0.25
C ASN A 168 -8.27 -18.89 -0.30
N PRO A 169 -7.79 -20.14 -0.12
CA PRO A 169 -6.45 -20.54 -0.57
C PRO A 169 -6.18 -20.32 -2.05
N LYS A 170 -7.21 -20.33 -2.90
CA LYS A 170 -7.11 -20.09 -4.35
C LYS A 170 -6.57 -18.70 -4.67
N TYR A 171 -6.74 -17.74 -3.78
CA TYR A 171 -6.36 -16.35 -3.97
C TYR A 171 -5.18 -15.92 -3.08
N ILE A 172 -4.46 -16.89 -2.50
CA ILE A 172 -3.26 -16.65 -1.72
C ILE A 172 -2.04 -17.15 -2.50
N PHE A 173 -1.10 -16.25 -2.74
CA PHE A 173 0.12 -16.49 -3.52
C PHE A 173 1.34 -16.25 -2.63
N THR A 174 2.13 -17.27 -2.37
CA THR A 174 3.40 -17.14 -1.64
C THR A 174 4.47 -16.70 -2.63
N VAL A 175 4.86 -15.43 -2.59
CA VAL A 175 5.72 -14.79 -3.60
C VAL A 175 7.06 -14.28 -3.04
N GLY A 176 7.23 -14.31 -1.72
CA GLY A 176 8.38 -13.70 -1.06
C GLY A 176 8.15 -12.23 -0.72
N SER A 177 9.15 -11.60 -0.07
CA SER A 177 9.12 -10.19 0.28
C SER A 177 9.74 -9.33 -0.82
N PRO A 178 9.05 -8.30 -1.32
CA PRO A 178 9.57 -7.40 -2.35
C PRO A 178 10.86 -6.68 -1.95
N VAL A 179 11.11 -6.49 -0.66
CA VAL A 179 12.36 -5.85 -0.17
C VAL A 179 13.59 -6.66 -0.56
N MET A 180 13.48 -7.98 -0.62
CA MET A 180 14.60 -8.84 -1.03
C MET A 180 15.07 -8.56 -2.45
N ASP A 181 14.17 -8.17 -3.35
CA ASP A 181 14.52 -7.82 -4.71
C ASP A 181 15.41 -6.56 -4.79
N ASN A 182 15.22 -5.60 -3.88
CA ASN A 182 16.10 -4.44 -3.79
C ASN A 182 17.53 -4.85 -3.39
N ILE A 183 17.68 -5.81 -2.47
CA ILE A 183 18.98 -6.27 -1.99
C ILE A 183 19.72 -7.01 -3.11
N ILE A 184 19.04 -7.92 -3.81
CA ILE A 184 19.61 -8.72 -4.89
C ILE A 184 20.00 -7.86 -6.10
N THR A 185 19.26 -6.79 -6.39
CA THR A 185 19.52 -5.94 -7.57
C THR A 185 20.50 -4.81 -7.32
N THR A 186 21.01 -4.63 -6.09
CA THR A 186 21.95 -3.57 -5.73
C THR A 186 23.42 -4.05 -5.77
N ASN A 187 23.68 -5.30 -6.12
CA ASN A 187 25.01 -5.89 -6.34
C ASN A 187 25.42 -5.81 -7.81
#